data_da66f185ea01bb2b0ec691623217f1b4
#
_entry.id   da66f185ea01bb2b0ec691623217f1b4
#
_cell.length_a   1.000
_cell.length_b   1.000
_cell.length_c   1.000
_cell.angle_alpha   90.00
_cell.angle_beta   90.00
_cell.angle_gamma   90.00
#
_symmetry.space_group_name_H-M   'P 1'
#
loop_
_entity.id
_entity.type
_entity.pdbx_description
1 polymer ?
#
loop_
_entity_poly.entity_id
_entity_poly.type
_entity_poly.pdbx_seq_one_letter_code
_entity_poly.pdbx_strand_id
1 'polypeptide(L)'
;MDGIVDILREALEGGEPGQGTAFVENTGADGVRYGLLPTLARLSAAQASQEVYGTSVAGHARHTAFHLEVLIRWDRDGERGPFDWKGSFLPMQTSEEEWPAVQQRLRDAYEAVVAFEASQRSQAPNGDLSGSFAGAAAHAAYHLGAIRQLIKVVA
;
A
#
# COMPACT_ATOMS: atom_id res chain seq x y z
N MET A 1 -18.85 1.28 -5.15
CA MET A 1 -17.37 1.34 -5.16
C MET A 1 -16.82 2.09 -3.95
N ASP A 2 -17.51 3.08 -3.42
CA ASP A 2 -17.03 3.93 -2.32
C ASP A 2 -16.45 3.13 -1.14
N GLY A 3 -17.16 2.11 -0.63
CA GLY A 3 -16.68 1.32 0.49
C GLY A 3 -15.40 0.51 0.25
N ILE A 4 -15.10 0.11 -1.00
CA ILE A 4 -13.86 -0.63 -1.33
C ILE A 4 -12.66 0.31 -1.26
N VAL A 5 -12.80 1.52 -1.78
CA VAL A 5 -11.74 2.53 -1.74
C VAL A 5 -11.53 3.06 -0.32
N ASP A 6 -12.58 3.11 0.49
CA ASP A 6 -12.44 3.46 1.91
C ASP A 6 -11.60 2.41 2.67
N ILE A 7 -11.75 1.12 2.35
CA ILE A 7 -10.87 0.07 2.90
C ILE A 7 -9.43 0.24 2.41
N LEU A 8 -9.22 0.57 1.13
CA LEU A 8 -7.88 0.87 0.62
C LEU A 8 -7.25 2.08 1.33
N ARG A 9 -8.02 3.15 1.54
CA ARG A 9 -7.57 4.33 2.29
C ARG A 9 -7.19 3.97 3.72
N GLU A 10 -8.03 3.18 4.39
CA GLU A 10 -7.74 2.71 5.75
C GLU A 10 -6.45 1.88 5.80
N ALA A 11 -6.22 1.00 4.80
CA ALA A 11 -4.99 0.22 4.70
C ALA A 11 -3.75 1.09 4.49
N LEU A 12 -3.84 2.14 3.66
CA LEU A 12 -2.70 3.00 3.31
C LEU A 12 -2.50 4.14 4.32
N GLU A 13 -3.55 4.87 4.67
CA GLU A 13 -3.47 6.06 5.52
C GLU A 13 -3.69 5.76 7.01
N GLY A 14 -4.40 4.67 7.32
CA GLY A 14 -4.95 4.41 8.64
C GLY A 14 -6.25 5.18 8.89
N GLY A 15 -6.96 4.80 9.93
CA GLY A 15 -8.17 5.49 10.37
C GLY A 15 -7.88 6.85 11.03
N GLU A 16 -8.85 7.73 11.03
CA GLU A 16 -8.78 8.97 11.81
C GLU A 16 -8.89 8.66 13.31
N PRO A 17 -8.04 9.25 14.15
CA PRO A 17 -8.10 9.06 15.60
C PRO A 17 -9.50 9.35 16.15
N GLY A 18 -10.04 8.42 16.95
CA GLY A 18 -11.35 8.54 17.56
C GLY A 18 -12.56 8.28 16.66
N GLN A 19 -12.34 7.89 15.41
CA GLN A 19 -13.40 7.46 14.49
C GLN A 19 -13.41 5.94 14.31
N GLY A 20 -14.58 5.37 13.99
CA GLY A 20 -14.70 3.95 13.70
C GLY A 20 -13.93 3.58 12.43
N THR A 21 -13.31 2.41 12.45
CA THR A 21 -12.56 1.85 11.33
C THR A 21 -13.11 0.46 10.99
N ALA A 22 -12.88 0.01 9.75
CA ALA A 22 -13.36 -1.30 9.33
C ALA A 22 -12.47 -2.43 9.86
N PHE A 23 -11.13 -2.23 9.89
CA PHE A 23 -10.21 -3.31 10.29
C PHE A 23 -8.90 -2.83 10.93
N VAL A 24 -8.48 -1.58 10.73
CA VAL A 24 -7.26 -1.03 11.33
C VAL A 24 -7.56 -0.54 12.74
N GLU A 25 -6.84 -1.06 13.72
CA GLU A 25 -6.95 -0.55 15.09
C GLU A 25 -6.56 0.94 15.13
N ASN A 26 -7.44 1.75 15.72
CA ASN A 26 -7.31 3.21 15.78
C ASN A 26 -7.50 3.73 17.21
N THR A 27 -7.15 2.91 18.20
CA THR A 27 -7.38 3.19 19.62
C THR A 27 -6.17 3.76 20.35
N GLY A 28 -5.08 4.02 19.62
CA GLY A 28 -3.89 4.63 20.21
C GLY A 28 -4.20 6.01 20.80
N ALA A 29 -4.02 6.16 22.11
CA ALA A 29 -4.18 7.44 22.82
C ALA A 29 -3.21 8.53 22.36
N ASP A 30 -2.26 8.17 21.50
CA ASP A 30 -1.18 8.99 20.96
C ASP A 30 -1.53 9.68 19.62
N GLY A 31 -2.73 9.44 19.08
CA GLY A 31 -3.14 9.97 17.77
C GLY A 31 -2.40 9.37 16.58
N VAL A 32 -1.71 8.26 16.78
CA VAL A 32 -0.95 7.59 15.73
C VAL A 32 -1.89 6.88 14.76
N ARG A 33 -1.74 7.15 13.48
CA ARG A 33 -2.40 6.39 12.41
C ARG A 33 -1.63 5.09 12.14
N TYR A 34 -2.34 4.00 11.94
CA TYR A 34 -1.76 2.66 11.78
C TYR A 34 -1.82 2.12 10.35
N GLY A 35 -2.06 2.96 9.35
CA GLY A 35 -1.95 2.60 7.95
C GLY A 35 -0.51 2.39 7.49
N LEU A 36 -0.35 1.88 6.27
CA LEU A 36 0.95 1.54 5.71
C LEU A 36 1.88 2.76 5.59
N LEU A 37 1.39 3.86 5.02
CA LEU A 37 2.19 5.08 4.84
C LEU A 37 2.72 5.66 6.16
N PRO A 38 1.90 5.91 7.20
CA PRO A 38 2.41 6.39 8.48
C PRO A 38 3.27 5.35 9.21
N THR A 39 3.08 4.06 8.95
CA THR A 39 3.94 3.01 9.50
C THR A 39 5.34 3.07 8.92
N LEU A 40 5.46 3.18 7.58
CA LEU A 40 6.75 3.29 6.90
C LEU A 40 7.51 4.58 7.26
N ALA A 41 6.79 5.68 7.45
CA ALA A 41 7.38 6.98 7.79
C ALA A 41 8.13 7.00 9.14
N ARG A 42 7.87 6.02 10.02
CA ARG A 42 8.53 5.90 11.32
C ARG A 42 9.78 5.02 11.30
N LEU A 43 10.09 4.40 10.17
CA LEU A 43 11.23 3.49 10.04
C LEU A 43 12.43 4.17 9.38
N SER A 44 13.62 3.91 9.91
CA SER A 44 14.86 4.22 9.23
C SER A 44 15.07 3.29 8.02
N ALA A 45 15.94 3.68 7.09
CA ALA A 45 16.32 2.82 5.98
C ALA A 45 16.97 1.52 6.46
N ALA A 46 17.75 1.58 7.53
CA ALA A 46 18.37 0.40 8.14
C ALA A 46 17.32 -0.60 8.63
N GLN A 47 16.29 -0.15 9.35
CA GLN A 47 15.17 -0.99 9.80
C GLN A 47 14.37 -1.54 8.61
N ALA A 48 14.11 -0.71 7.60
CA ALA A 48 13.37 -1.12 6.41
C ALA A 48 14.11 -2.15 5.55
N SER A 49 15.44 -2.14 5.60
CA SER A 49 16.34 -3.03 4.85
C SER A 49 16.63 -4.35 5.52
N GLN A 50 16.32 -4.49 6.81
CA GLN A 50 16.59 -5.72 7.53
C GLN A 50 15.77 -6.87 6.98
N GLU A 51 16.44 -7.89 6.46
CA GLU A 51 15.78 -9.08 5.94
C GLU A 51 15.38 -10.03 7.06
N VAL A 52 14.12 -10.43 7.05
CA VAL A 52 13.53 -11.40 7.96
C VAL A 52 12.75 -12.42 7.13
N TYR A 53 13.09 -13.69 7.25
CA TYR A 53 12.46 -14.78 6.46
C TYR A 53 12.51 -14.56 4.94
N GLY A 54 13.59 -13.98 4.43
CA GLY A 54 13.79 -13.76 3.00
C GLY A 54 13.01 -12.58 2.40
N THR A 55 12.51 -11.68 3.23
CA THR A 55 11.84 -10.45 2.82
C THR A 55 12.22 -9.28 3.73
N SER A 56 11.89 -8.06 3.33
CA SER A 56 12.13 -6.84 4.10
C SER A 56 10.95 -5.88 3.99
N VAL A 57 10.89 -4.91 4.90
CA VAL A 57 9.89 -3.84 4.83
C VAL A 57 10.03 -3.03 3.53
N ALA A 58 11.26 -2.74 3.10
CA ALA A 58 11.52 -2.03 1.85
C ALA A 58 11.02 -2.82 0.62
N GLY A 59 11.25 -4.13 0.60
CA GLY A 59 10.73 -5.01 -0.44
C GLY A 59 9.21 -5.02 -0.49
N HIS A 60 8.55 -5.15 0.65
CA HIS A 60 7.08 -5.08 0.73
C HIS A 60 6.53 -3.72 0.27
N ALA A 61 7.17 -2.62 0.65
CA ALA A 61 6.76 -1.28 0.22
C ALA A 61 6.84 -1.11 -1.30
N ARG A 62 7.94 -1.55 -1.92
CA ARG A 62 8.11 -1.54 -3.40
C ARG A 62 7.08 -2.39 -4.11
N HIS A 63 6.83 -3.60 -3.60
CA HIS A 63 5.87 -4.51 -4.19
C HIS A 63 4.43 -3.98 -4.07
N THR A 64 4.08 -3.36 -2.95
CA THR A 64 2.76 -2.74 -2.80
C THR A 64 2.58 -1.58 -3.78
N ALA A 65 3.59 -0.72 -3.93
CA ALA A 65 3.56 0.35 -4.94
C ALA A 65 3.37 -0.21 -6.35
N PHE A 66 4.17 -1.23 -6.71
CA PHE A 66 4.09 -1.90 -8.01
C PHE A 66 2.70 -2.48 -8.29
N HIS A 67 2.05 -3.10 -7.30
CA HIS A 67 0.71 -3.64 -7.47
C HIS A 67 -0.31 -2.54 -7.81
N LEU A 68 -0.24 -1.39 -7.12
CA LEU A 68 -1.12 -0.25 -7.40
C LEU A 68 -0.83 0.37 -8.78
N GLU A 69 0.43 0.46 -9.18
CA GLU A 69 0.85 0.88 -10.52
C GLU A 69 0.32 -0.07 -11.60
N VAL A 70 0.38 -1.38 -11.36
CA VAL A 70 -0.15 -2.38 -12.30
C VAL A 70 -1.65 -2.26 -12.47
N LEU A 71 -2.40 -1.95 -11.40
CA LEU A 71 -3.84 -1.69 -11.52
C LEU A 71 -4.10 -0.54 -12.52
N ILE A 72 -3.37 0.56 -12.37
CA ILE A 72 -3.50 1.70 -13.29
C ILE A 72 -3.12 1.33 -14.72
N ARG A 73 -1.99 0.65 -14.90
CA ARG A 73 -1.52 0.19 -16.22
C ARG A 73 -2.52 -0.75 -16.87
N TRP A 74 -3.13 -1.65 -16.08
CA TRP A 74 -4.10 -2.63 -16.58
C TRP A 74 -5.46 -2.00 -16.89
N ASP A 75 -6.06 -1.30 -15.93
CA ASP A 75 -7.45 -0.87 -16.05
C ASP A 75 -7.61 0.48 -16.76
N ARG A 76 -6.66 1.41 -16.56
CA ARG A 76 -6.69 2.73 -17.22
C ARG A 76 -5.97 2.72 -18.56
N ASP A 77 -4.76 2.15 -18.62
CA ASP A 77 -3.87 2.27 -19.78
C ASP A 77 -3.99 1.08 -20.74
N GLY A 78 -4.70 0.03 -20.37
CA GLY A 78 -4.96 -1.15 -21.22
C GLY A 78 -3.77 -2.08 -21.38
N GLU A 79 -2.72 -1.93 -20.58
CA GLU A 79 -1.53 -2.78 -20.65
C GLU A 79 -1.82 -4.19 -20.11
N ARG A 80 -1.33 -5.22 -20.78
CA ARG A 80 -1.62 -6.63 -20.43
C ARG A 80 -0.39 -7.43 -19.99
N GLY A 81 0.69 -6.76 -19.65
CA GLY A 81 1.92 -7.37 -19.17
C GLY A 81 2.83 -7.85 -20.30
N PRO A 82 3.80 -8.70 -20.00
CA PRO A 82 4.05 -9.32 -18.70
C PRO A 82 4.48 -8.33 -17.61
N PHE A 83 4.11 -8.61 -16.34
CA PHE A 83 4.50 -7.83 -15.17
C PHE A 83 5.43 -8.67 -14.28
N ASP A 84 6.56 -8.10 -13.87
CA ASP A 84 7.53 -8.80 -13.01
C ASP A 84 7.14 -8.71 -11.52
N TRP A 85 6.17 -9.50 -11.14
CA TRP A 85 5.66 -9.58 -9.76
C TRP A 85 6.74 -9.96 -8.76
N LYS A 86 7.62 -10.90 -9.13
CA LYS A 86 8.67 -11.39 -8.24
C LYS A 86 9.80 -10.37 -8.09
N GLY A 87 10.23 -9.77 -9.18
CA GLY A 87 11.28 -8.74 -9.19
C GLY A 87 10.84 -7.44 -8.53
N SER A 88 9.53 -7.17 -8.42
CA SER A 88 9.01 -5.95 -7.82
C SER A 88 9.32 -5.78 -6.33
N PHE A 89 9.72 -6.84 -5.62
CA PHE A 89 10.25 -6.77 -4.26
C PHE A 89 11.69 -6.24 -4.19
N LEU A 90 12.41 -6.29 -5.29
CA LEU A 90 13.84 -5.98 -5.30
C LEU A 90 14.13 -4.49 -5.60
N PRO A 91 15.23 -3.97 -5.05
CA PRO A 91 16.10 -4.58 -4.06
C PRO A 91 15.42 -4.65 -2.68
N MET A 92 15.79 -5.64 -1.85
CA MET A 92 15.29 -5.77 -0.47
C MET A 92 15.84 -4.67 0.45
N GLN A 93 17.00 -4.12 0.12
CA GLN A 93 17.67 -3.05 0.87
C GLN A 93 17.32 -1.68 0.26
N THR A 94 17.54 -0.66 1.07
CA THR A 94 17.42 0.75 0.67
C THR A 94 18.42 1.58 1.48
N SER A 95 18.94 2.66 0.91
CA SER A 95 19.77 3.63 1.64
C SER A 95 18.91 4.72 2.30
N GLU A 96 19.51 5.50 3.19
CA GLU A 96 18.84 6.66 3.81
C GLU A 96 18.42 7.71 2.76
N GLU A 97 19.16 7.79 1.65
CA GLU A 97 18.85 8.68 0.53
C GLU A 97 17.68 8.15 -0.32
N GLU A 98 17.61 6.82 -0.52
CA GLU A 98 16.58 6.18 -1.35
C GLU A 98 15.26 5.95 -0.62
N TRP A 99 15.29 5.75 0.69
CA TRP A 99 14.11 5.36 1.47
C TRP A 99 12.93 6.35 1.33
N PRO A 100 13.14 7.67 1.37
CA PRO A 100 12.07 8.63 1.09
C PRO A 100 11.44 8.47 -0.30
N ALA A 101 12.23 8.14 -1.32
CA ALA A 101 11.74 7.93 -2.68
C ALA A 101 10.88 6.65 -2.79
N VAL A 102 11.23 5.58 -2.07
CA VAL A 102 10.40 4.36 -1.99
C VAL A 102 9.04 4.68 -1.37
N GLN A 103 9.01 5.44 -0.29
CA GLN A 103 7.78 5.86 0.37
C GLN A 103 6.94 6.78 -0.52
N GLN A 104 7.57 7.71 -1.22
CA GLN A 104 6.89 8.61 -2.14
C GLN A 104 6.28 7.85 -3.33
N ARG A 105 7.00 6.91 -3.92
CA ARG A 105 6.47 6.04 -4.99
C ARG A 105 5.19 5.32 -4.56
N LEU A 106 5.16 4.78 -3.34
CA LEU A 106 3.96 4.13 -2.81
C LEU A 106 2.80 5.13 -2.66
N ARG A 107 3.09 6.34 -2.18
CA ARG A 107 2.10 7.40 -2.06
C ARG A 107 1.53 7.80 -3.43
N ASP A 108 2.40 8.06 -4.40
CA ASP A 108 2.01 8.46 -5.75
C ASP A 108 1.14 7.38 -6.43
N ALA A 109 1.52 6.10 -6.29
CA ALA A 109 0.75 4.99 -6.81
C ALA A 109 -0.65 4.89 -6.17
N TYR A 110 -0.73 5.09 -4.86
CA TYR A 110 -1.99 5.14 -4.13
C TYR A 110 -2.88 6.31 -4.59
N GLU A 111 -2.33 7.51 -4.66
CA GLU A 111 -3.06 8.71 -5.12
C GLU A 111 -3.58 8.54 -6.55
N ALA A 112 -2.80 7.90 -7.43
CA ALA A 112 -3.23 7.57 -8.79
C ALA A 112 -4.44 6.64 -8.81
N VAL A 113 -4.48 5.62 -7.94
CA VAL A 113 -5.63 4.70 -7.82
C VAL A 113 -6.87 5.43 -7.29
N VAL A 114 -6.73 6.28 -6.28
CA VAL A 114 -7.84 7.08 -5.74
C VAL A 114 -8.39 8.04 -6.80
N ALA A 115 -7.51 8.73 -7.53
CA ALA A 115 -7.92 9.62 -8.62
C ALA A 115 -8.61 8.87 -9.76
N PHE A 116 -8.10 7.70 -10.13
CA PHE A 116 -8.71 6.86 -11.15
C PHE A 116 -10.11 6.39 -10.72
N GLU A 117 -10.27 5.89 -9.49
CA GLU A 117 -11.58 5.51 -8.95
C GLU A 117 -12.57 6.69 -9.00
N ALA A 118 -12.15 7.86 -8.54
CA ALA A 118 -12.99 9.05 -8.56
C ALA A 118 -13.49 9.39 -9.98
N SER A 119 -12.63 9.20 -11.01
CA SER A 119 -13.01 9.41 -12.42
C SER A 119 -14.04 8.39 -12.93
N GLN A 120 -14.16 7.22 -12.29
CA GLN A 120 -15.07 6.15 -12.69
C GLN A 120 -16.44 6.22 -12.00
N ARG A 121 -16.61 7.05 -10.97
CA ARG A 121 -17.86 7.12 -10.17
C ARG A 121 -19.09 7.50 -10.98
N SER A 122 -18.93 8.31 -12.03
CA SER A 122 -20.02 8.74 -12.90
C SER A 122 -20.38 7.73 -14.00
N GLN A 123 -19.61 6.64 -14.11
CA GLN A 123 -19.81 5.61 -15.12
C GLN A 123 -20.72 4.48 -14.61
N ALA A 124 -21.28 3.72 -15.55
CA ALA A 124 -22.03 2.52 -15.17
C ALA A 124 -21.14 1.53 -14.40
N PRO A 125 -21.70 0.81 -13.41
CA PRO A 125 -20.95 -0.17 -12.65
C PRO A 125 -20.25 -1.18 -13.57
N ASN A 126 -18.93 -1.36 -13.37
CA ASN A 126 -18.12 -2.35 -14.05
C ASN A 126 -17.60 -3.35 -13.02
N GLY A 127 -18.05 -4.60 -13.11
CA GLY A 127 -17.69 -5.65 -12.16
C GLY A 127 -16.19 -5.98 -12.15
N ASP A 128 -15.54 -5.95 -13.32
CA ASP A 128 -14.11 -6.21 -13.44
C ASP A 128 -13.30 -5.12 -12.72
N LEU A 129 -13.67 -3.86 -12.91
CA LEU A 129 -13.04 -2.73 -12.24
C LEU A 129 -13.25 -2.76 -10.72
N SER A 130 -14.45 -3.13 -10.27
CA SER A 130 -14.72 -3.31 -8.83
C SER A 130 -13.86 -4.43 -8.24
N GLY A 131 -13.61 -5.50 -8.99
CA GLY A 131 -12.70 -6.59 -8.63
C GLY A 131 -11.26 -6.11 -8.50
N SER A 132 -10.79 -5.27 -9.41
CA SER A 132 -9.43 -4.69 -9.36
C SER A 132 -9.24 -3.84 -8.09
N PHE A 133 -10.18 -2.96 -7.76
CA PHE A 133 -10.11 -2.16 -6.53
C PHE A 133 -10.20 -3.01 -5.27
N ALA A 134 -11.04 -4.05 -5.25
CA ALA A 134 -11.11 -4.99 -4.12
C ALA A 134 -9.79 -5.75 -3.96
N GLY A 135 -9.18 -6.18 -5.07
CA GLY A 135 -7.86 -6.79 -5.08
C GLY A 135 -6.78 -5.87 -4.52
N ALA A 136 -6.78 -4.59 -4.91
CA ALA A 136 -5.84 -3.61 -4.39
C ALA A 136 -6.00 -3.38 -2.88
N ALA A 137 -7.24 -3.28 -2.39
CA ALA A 137 -7.51 -3.12 -0.96
C ALA A 137 -7.05 -4.35 -0.15
N ALA A 138 -7.37 -5.55 -0.62
CA ALA A 138 -6.95 -6.81 0.01
C ALA A 138 -5.43 -6.97 0.01
N HIS A 139 -4.76 -6.64 -1.10
CA HIS A 139 -3.32 -6.70 -1.24
C HIS A 139 -2.61 -5.70 -0.32
N ALA A 140 -3.08 -4.46 -0.26
CA ALA A 140 -2.53 -3.45 0.65
C ALA A 140 -2.70 -3.85 2.12
N ALA A 141 -3.86 -4.39 2.50
CA ALA A 141 -4.11 -4.89 3.84
C ALA A 141 -3.21 -6.10 4.20
N TYR A 142 -3.00 -7.01 3.25
CA TYR A 142 -2.05 -8.13 3.41
C TYR A 142 -0.64 -7.64 3.70
N HIS A 143 -0.14 -6.68 2.91
CA HIS A 143 1.21 -6.15 3.11
C HIS A 143 1.34 -5.29 4.36
N LEU A 144 0.30 -4.56 4.74
CA LEU A 144 0.25 -3.87 6.04
C LEU A 144 0.41 -4.87 7.19
N GLY A 145 -0.33 -5.98 7.16
CA GLY A 145 -0.22 -7.05 8.16
C GLY A 145 1.18 -7.67 8.20
N ALA A 146 1.76 -7.99 7.04
CA ALA A 146 3.12 -8.54 6.95
C ALA A 146 4.17 -7.58 7.51
N ILE A 147 4.14 -6.31 7.10
CA ILE A 147 5.05 -5.27 7.59
C ILE A 147 4.93 -5.07 9.10
N ARG A 148 3.71 -5.07 9.63
CA ARG A 148 3.49 -4.95 11.09
C ARG A 148 4.10 -6.12 11.88
N GLN A 149 4.16 -7.32 11.31
CA GLN A 149 4.88 -8.43 11.94
C GLN A 149 6.40 -8.28 11.82
N LEU A 150 6.91 -7.86 10.66
CA LEU A 150 8.33 -7.61 10.44
C LEU A 150 8.86 -6.53 11.41
N ILE A 151 8.13 -5.45 11.61
CA ILE A 151 8.52 -4.35 12.51
C ILE A 151 8.75 -4.84 13.93
N LYS A 152 8.02 -5.82 14.43
CA LYS A 152 8.25 -6.39 15.78
C LYS A 152 9.63 -7.04 15.94
N VAL A 153 10.30 -7.32 14.83
CA VAL A 153 11.63 -7.94 14.81
C VAL A 153 12.72 -6.92 14.52
N VAL A 154 12.43 -5.90 13.71
CA VAL A 154 13.44 -4.97 13.19
C VAL A 154 13.43 -3.59 13.85
N ALA A 155 12.39 -3.25 14.62
CA ALA A 155 12.24 -1.96 15.31
C ALA A 155 12.77 -2.00 16.74
#